data_3422c08173654d32e6016984b3e00cfe
#
_entry.id   3422c08173654d32e6016984b3e00cfe
#
_cell.length_a   1.000
_cell.length_b   1.000
_cell.length_c   1.000
_cell.angle_alpha   90.00
_cell.angle_beta   90.00
_cell.angle_gamma   90.00
#
_symmetry.space_group_name_H-M   'P 1'
#
loop_
_entity.id
_entity.type
_entity.pdbx_description
1 polymer ?
#
loop_
_entity_poly.entity_id
_entity_poly.type
_entity_poly.pdbx_seq_one_letter_code
_entity_poly.pdbx_strand_id
1 'polypeptide(L)'
;MKLKNIYLFIAFILVAMGAVSCDSEKDLIIIEGNLPIKTSTLYMVGDATPAGWDIGNPVPLTPTEEDPLVFVYEGPLYGGEIKLSLITGSWDAPFIRPINDQSVIDSNNITNEPFQMHAGDPDEKWRVTQEGNYKLTFDLRNWTLSTIYL
;
A
#
# COMPACT_ATOMS: atom_id res chain seq x y z
N MET A 1 12.64 60.91 -31.40
CA MET A 1 12.37 60.17 -30.17
C MET A 1 13.68 60.06 -29.38
N LYS A 2 13.74 60.61 -28.19
CA LYS A 2 15.01 60.75 -27.47
C LYS A 2 15.43 59.43 -26.89
N LEU A 3 16.71 59.04 -27.06
CA LEU A 3 17.29 57.77 -26.56
C LEU A 3 16.88 57.41 -25.10
N LYS A 4 16.69 58.41 -24.26
CA LYS A 4 16.26 58.27 -22.86
C LYS A 4 14.94 57.50 -22.72
N ASN A 5 14.01 57.62 -23.64
CA ASN A 5 12.70 56.96 -23.58
C ASN A 5 12.81 55.48 -23.97
N ILE A 6 13.79 55.13 -24.79
CA ILE A 6 14.04 53.77 -25.23
C ILE A 6 14.61 52.94 -24.07
N TYR A 7 15.54 53.51 -23.31
CA TYR A 7 16.12 52.83 -22.12
C TYR A 7 15.07 52.61 -21.01
N LEU A 8 14.15 53.55 -20.83
CA LEU A 8 13.06 53.40 -19.88
C LEU A 8 12.07 52.31 -20.31
N PHE A 9 11.81 52.16 -21.60
CA PHE A 9 10.95 51.14 -22.13
C PHE A 9 11.59 49.71 -22.03
N ILE A 10 12.89 49.60 -22.31
CA ILE A 10 13.63 48.38 -22.20
C ILE A 10 13.76 47.95 -20.72
N ALA A 11 14.00 48.89 -19.80
CA ALA A 11 14.02 48.61 -18.37
C ALA A 11 12.66 48.13 -17.85
N PHE A 12 11.55 48.66 -18.35
CA PHE A 12 10.20 48.24 -17.98
C PHE A 12 9.87 46.83 -18.48
N ILE A 13 10.32 46.49 -19.70
CA ILE A 13 10.15 45.14 -20.27
C ILE A 13 10.98 44.11 -19.51
N LEU A 14 12.21 44.46 -19.11
CA LEU A 14 13.07 43.58 -18.31
C LEU A 14 12.52 43.31 -16.90
N VAL A 15 11.88 44.30 -16.28
CA VAL A 15 11.22 44.10 -14.97
C VAL A 15 9.93 43.27 -15.11
N ALA A 16 9.21 43.39 -16.23
CA ALA A 16 8.03 42.58 -16.47
C ALA A 16 8.35 41.09 -16.78
N MET A 17 9.53 40.79 -17.33
CA MET A 17 9.97 39.40 -17.54
C MET A 17 10.51 38.73 -16.28
N GLY A 18 10.86 39.48 -15.23
CA GLY A 18 11.35 38.93 -13.95
C GLY A 18 10.25 38.45 -12.99
N ALA A 19 8.98 38.69 -13.31
CA ALA A 19 7.85 38.36 -12.45
C ALA A 19 7.08 37.08 -12.83
N VAL A 20 7.60 36.31 -13.80
CA VAL A 20 7.13 34.95 -14.02
C VAL A 20 8.09 34.02 -13.27
N SER A 21 8.16 34.19 -11.97
CA SER A 21 8.49 33.09 -11.07
C SER A 21 7.29 32.16 -11.18
N CYS A 22 7.42 31.10 -11.96
CA CYS A 22 6.63 29.90 -11.73
C CYS A 22 6.96 29.41 -10.34
N ASP A 23 6.24 29.93 -9.37
CA ASP A 23 6.11 29.30 -8.08
C ASP A 23 5.27 28.04 -8.29
N SER A 24 5.92 27.02 -8.83
CA SER A 24 5.44 25.66 -8.69
C SER A 24 5.84 25.20 -7.28
N GLU A 25 5.46 25.96 -6.28
CA GLU A 25 5.16 25.34 -5.00
C GLU A 25 4.01 24.39 -5.33
N LYS A 26 4.40 23.15 -5.63
CA LYS A 26 3.50 22.04 -5.47
C LYS A 26 3.12 22.13 -4.01
N ASP A 27 1.92 22.64 -3.77
CA ASP A 27 1.28 22.50 -2.47
C ASP A 27 1.44 21.02 -2.12
N LEU A 28 2.36 20.71 -1.22
CA LEU A 28 2.45 19.43 -0.57
C LEU A 28 1.16 19.36 0.24
N ILE A 29 0.10 18.86 -0.39
CA ILE A 29 -1.10 18.49 0.32
C ILE A 29 -0.64 17.32 1.19
N ILE A 30 -0.33 17.61 2.44
CA ILE A 30 -0.15 16.59 3.48
C ILE A 30 -1.55 16.03 3.68
N ILE A 31 -1.85 14.93 2.99
CA ILE A 31 -3.04 14.15 3.27
C ILE A 31 -2.75 13.46 4.60
N GLU A 32 -3.33 13.96 5.67
CA GLU A 32 -3.37 13.25 6.95
C GLU A 32 -4.16 11.97 6.72
N GLY A 33 -3.49 10.85 6.76
CA GLY A 33 -4.04 9.52 6.52
C GLY A 33 -3.11 8.64 5.69
N ASN A 34 -3.37 7.36 5.70
CA ASN A 34 -2.65 6.41 4.88
C ASN A 34 -3.01 6.63 3.40
N LEU A 35 -2.01 6.92 2.56
CA LEU A 35 -2.21 6.96 1.12
C LEU A 35 -2.49 5.55 0.60
N PRO A 36 -3.34 5.37 -0.43
CA PRO A 36 -3.52 4.09 -1.06
C PRO A 36 -2.19 3.52 -1.56
N ILE A 37 -1.93 2.25 -1.29
CA ILE A 37 -0.78 1.55 -1.82
C ILE A 37 -1.01 1.35 -3.32
N LYS A 38 -0.09 1.81 -4.16
CA LYS A 38 -0.15 1.63 -5.61
C LYS A 38 0.72 0.44 -6.00
N THR A 39 0.11 -0.69 -6.26
CA THR A 39 0.77 -1.89 -6.75
C THR A 39 -0.15 -2.65 -7.70
N SER A 40 0.42 -3.42 -8.60
CA SER A 40 -0.30 -4.39 -9.44
C SER A 40 -0.15 -5.83 -8.94
N THR A 41 0.63 -6.03 -7.87
CA THR A 41 0.94 -7.34 -7.30
C THR A 41 0.83 -7.32 -5.79
N LEU A 42 0.31 -8.39 -5.23
CA LEU A 42 0.27 -8.65 -3.81
C LEU A 42 0.46 -10.13 -3.56
N TYR A 43 1.27 -10.47 -2.59
CA TYR A 43 1.65 -11.83 -2.27
C TYR A 43 1.48 -12.09 -0.79
N MET A 44 1.08 -13.32 -0.43
CA MET A 44 0.96 -13.77 0.95
C MET A 44 2.04 -14.80 1.26
N VAL A 45 2.67 -14.67 2.41
CA VAL A 45 3.74 -15.55 2.90
C VAL A 45 3.48 -15.87 4.38
N GLY A 46 3.87 -17.05 4.79
CA GLY A 46 3.71 -17.53 6.16
C GLY A 46 3.38 -19.00 6.24
N ASP A 47 3.67 -19.64 7.37
CA ASP A 47 3.44 -21.07 7.57
C ASP A 47 1.95 -21.47 7.56
N ALA A 48 1.04 -20.51 7.70
CA ALA A 48 -0.38 -20.74 7.47
C ALA A 48 -0.77 -20.80 5.98
N THR A 49 0.14 -20.50 5.05
CA THR A 49 -0.11 -20.56 3.60
C THR A 49 0.42 -21.86 2.98
N PRO A 50 -0.09 -22.27 1.80
CA PRO A 50 0.48 -23.38 1.05
C PRO A 50 1.96 -23.21 0.67
N ALA A 51 2.44 -21.99 0.55
CA ALA A 51 3.84 -21.65 0.21
C ALA A 51 4.77 -21.62 1.43
N GLY A 52 4.23 -21.55 2.66
CA GLY A 52 5.05 -21.35 3.86
C GLY A 52 5.79 -20.02 3.84
N TRP A 53 6.99 -19.98 4.44
CA TRP A 53 7.87 -18.80 4.48
C TRP A 53 8.79 -18.69 3.24
N ASP A 54 8.36 -19.19 2.07
CA ASP A 54 9.13 -19.07 0.82
C ASP A 54 8.82 -17.74 0.13
N ILE A 55 9.59 -16.70 0.45
CA ILE A 55 9.46 -15.38 -0.17
C ILE A 55 9.84 -15.38 -1.67
N GLY A 56 10.54 -16.40 -2.14
CA GLY A 56 10.86 -16.57 -3.56
C GLY A 56 9.66 -17.03 -4.39
N ASN A 57 8.74 -17.80 -3.76
CA ASN A 57 7.53 -18.33 -4.38
C ASN A 57 6.31 -18.17 -3.45
N PRO A 58 5.99 -16.95 -3.01
CA PRO A 58 4.85 -16.70 -2.13
C PRO A 58 3.53 -16.91 -2.88
N VAL A 59 2.43 -17.01 -2.14
CA VAL A 59 1.09 -17.14 -2.72
C VAL A 59 0.64 -15.82 -3.33
N PRO A 60 0.37 -15.74 -4.65
CA PRO A 60 -0.16 -14.53 -5.25
C PRO A 60 -1.62 -14.32 -4.88
N LEU A 61 -2.01 -13.05 -4.66
CA LEU A 61 -3.40 -12.64 -4.57
C LEU A 61 -3.84 -12.04 -5.91
N THR A 62 -5.11 -12.22 -6.24
CA THR A 62 -5.68 -11.70 -7.49
C THR A 62 -6.38 -10.38 -7.25
N PRO A 63 -6.09 -9.31 -8.01
CA PRO A 63 -6.88 -8.08 -7.96
C PRO A 63 -8.29 -8.33 -8.47
N THR A 64 -9.27 -7.62 -7.94
CA THR A 64 -10.65 -7.71 -8.45
C THR A 64 -10.80 -6.95 -9.77
N GLU A 65 -11.82 -7.32 -10.55
CA GLU A 65 -12.11 -6.64 -11.83
C GLU A 65 -12.65 -5.23 -11.59
N GLU A 66 -13.39 -5.01 -10.49
CA GLU A 66 -14.00 -3.73 -10.16
C GLU A 66 -13.00 -2.72 -9.60
N ASP A 67 -12.02 -3.18 -8.82
CA ASP A 67 -11.00 -2.32 -8.22
C ASP A 67 -9.62 -3.02 -8.18
N PRO A 68 -8.64 -2.54 -8.95
CA PRO A 68 -7.30 -3.12 -8.98
C PRO A 68 -6.50 -2.94 -7.68
N LEU A 69 -7.00 -2.17 -6.71
CA LEU A 69 -6.42 -2.02 -5.38
C LEU A 69 -7.07 -2.94 -4.34
N VAL A 70 -8.04 -3.74 -4.73
CA VAL A 70 -8.66 -4.76 -3.89
C VAL A 70 -8.20 -6.14 -4.34
N PHE A 71 -7.47 -6.84 -3.48
CA PHE A 71 -6.89 -8.15 -3.78
C PHE A 71 -7.60 -9.24 -3.00
N VAL A 72 -7.80 -10.38 -3.63
CA VAL A 72 -8.49 -11.53 -3.06
C VAL A 72 -7.60 -12.76 -3.10
N TYR A 73 -7.60 -13.48 -1.99
CA TYR A 73 -7.18 -14.87 -1.89
C TYR A 73 -8.39 -15.74 -1.55
N GLU A 74 -8.56 -16.84 -2.25
CA GLU A 74 -9.56 -17.85 -1.91
C GLU A 74 -8.90 -19.22 -1.95
N GLY A 75 -8.86 -19.89 -0.79
CA GLY A 75 -8.19 -21.18 -0.66
C GLY A 75 -7.90 -21.59 0.78
N PRO A 76 -7.14 -22.69 0.96
CA PRO A 76 -6.84 -23.22 2.26
C PRO A 76 -5.85 -22.35 3.04
N LEU A 77 -6.12 -22.19 4.34
CA LEU A 77 -5.16 -21.73 5.34
C LEU A 77 -5.00 -22.78 6.41
N TYR A 78 -3.78 -22.89 6.91
CA TYR A 78 -3.37 -23.80 7.98
C TYR A 78 -3.16 -23.03 9.29
N GLY A 79 -2.97 -23.74 10.40
CA GLY A 79 -2.58 -23.11 11.66
C GLY A 79 -1.19 -22.49 11.56
N GLY A 80 -1.05 -21.20 11.88
CA GLY A 80 0.24 -20.51 11.74
C GLY A 80 0.07 -19.01 11.51
N GLU A 81 1.07 -18.40 10.90
CA GLU A 81 1.16 -16.95 10.71
C GLU A 81 1.17 -16.56 9.23
N ILE A 82 0.68 -15.36 8.93
CA ILE A 82 0.78 -14.75 7.60
C ILE A 82 1.14 -13.27 7.69
N LYS A 83 1.80 -12.78 6.66
CA LYS A 83 1.94 -11.36 6.29
C LYS A 83 2.00 -11.23 4.77
N LEU A 84 1.93 -9.99 4.24
CA LEU A 84 1.92 -9.79 2.81
C LEU A 84 3.11 -8.95 2.34
N SER A 85 3.54 -9.24 1.10
CA SER A 85 4.58 -8.51 0.40
C SER A 85 4.06 -7.99 -0.94
N LEU A 86 4.59 -6.85 -1.37
CA LEU A 86 4.32 -6.31 -2.71
C LEU A 86 5.23 -6.91 -3.78
N ILE A 87 6.32 -7.55 -3.37
CA ILE A 87 7.34 -8.13 -4.24
C ILE A 87 7.73 -9.53 -3.79
N THR A 88 8.40 -10.27 -4.64
CA THR A 88 8.96 -11.59 -4.33
C THR A 88 10.48 -11.50 -4.13
N GLY A 89 11.06 -12.48 -3.44
CA GLY A 89 12.51 -12.69 -3.37
C GLY A 89 13.29 -11.77 -2.42
N SER A 90 12.63 -10.93 -1.62
CA SER A 90 13.31 -10.06 -0.67
C SER A 90 12.57 -9.94 0.67
N TRP A 91 13.32 -10.14 1.77
CA TRP A 91 12.85 -9.91 3.12
C TRP A 91 13.07 -8.46 3.61
N ASP A 92 13.82 -7.66 2.87
CA ASP A 92 14.16 -6.27 3.22
C ASP A 92 13.10 -5.26 2.76
N ALA A 93 12.12 -5.72 1.95
CA ALA A 93 11.03 -4.89 1.49
C ALA A 93 10.01 -4.60 2.61
N PRO A 94 9.25 -3.51 2.52
CA PRO A 94 8.11 -3.31 3.39
C PRO A 94 7.06 -4.41 3.25
N PHE A 95 6.51 -4.85 4.38
CA PHE A 95 5.42 -5.83 4.45
C PHE A 95 4.13 -5.17 4.91
N ILE A 96 3.00 -5.66 4.39
CA ILE A 96 1.67 -5.37 4.92
C ILE A 96 1.44 -6.33 6.09
N ARG A 97 1.01 -5.78 7.22
CA ARG A 97 0.94 -6.44 8.53
C ARG A 97 -0.28 -5.94 9.30
N PRO A 98 -0.81 -6.71 10.27
CA PRO A 98 -1.86 -6.19 11.15
C PRO A 98 -1.35 -5.01 11.99
N ILE A 99 -2.27 -4.17 12.49
CA ILE A 99 -1.92 -3.13 13.47
C ILE A 99 -1.51 -3.77 14.80
N ASN A 100 -2.22 -4.82 15.21
CA ASN A 100 -1.92 -5.55 16.43
C ASN A 100 -1.28 -6.90 16.08
N ASP A 101 -0.09 -7.16 16.60
CA ASP A 101 0.55 -8.46 16.41
C ASP A 101 -0.34 -9.60 16.87
N GLN A 102 -0.31 -10.70 16.11
CA GLN A 102 -1.13 -11.91 16.35
C GLN A 102 -2.64 -11.67 16.24
N SER A 103 -3.08 -10.64 15.50
CA SER A 103 -4.50 -10.51 15.13
C SER A 103 -5.02 -11.82 14.54
N VAL A 104 -6.13 -12.33 15.09
CA VAL A 104 -6.61 -13.69 14.85
C VAL A 104 -7.46 -13.76 13.59
N ILE A 105 -7.16 -14.76 12.76
CA ILE A 105 -8.01 -15.23 11.67
C ILE A 105 -8.54 -16.61 12.04
N ASP A 106 -9.86 -16.74 12.14
CA ASP A 106 -10.57 -17.98 12.46
C ASP A 106 -11.91 -18.05 11.72
N SER A 107 -12.82 -18.91 12.16
CA SER A 107 -14.17 -19.02 11.58
C SER A 107 -15.09 -17.81 11.86
N ASN A 108 -14.69 -16.89 12.72
CA ASN A 108 -15.39 -15.63 12.91
C ASN A 108 -14.97 -14.66 11.80
N ASN A 109 -15.92 -14.29 10.95
CA ASN A 109 -15.61 -13.40 9.83
C ASN A 109 -15.17 -12.02 10.32
N ILE A 110 -14.04 -11.55 9.78
CA ILE A 110 -13.51 -10.21 10.04
C ILE A 110 -14.12 -9.24 9.01
N THR A 111 -14.46 -8.05 9.44
CA THR A 111 -14.91 -6.98 8.55
C THR A 111 -14.09 -5.73 8.76
N ASN A 112 -13.38 -5.30 7.73
CA ASN A 112 -12.60 -4.05 7.68
C ASN A 112 -11.59 -3.89 8.84
N GLU A 113 -10.87 -4.96 9.19
CA GLU A 113 -9.76 -4.86 10.14
C GLU A 113 -8.63 -4.01 9.54
N PRO A 114 -8.18 -2.94 10.22
CA PRO A 114 -7.13 -2.09 9.69
C PRO A 114 -5.77 -2.79 9.69
N PHE A 115 -4.96 -2.52 8.66
CA PHE A 115 -3.59 -2.97 8.58
C PHE A 115 -2.63 -1.79 8.33
N GLN A 116 -1.34 -2.07 8.39
CA GLN A 116 -0.24 -1.14 8.16
C GLN A 116 0.80 -1.72 7.20
N MET A 117 1.72 -0.88 6.74
CA MET A 117 2.86 -1.31 5.93
C MET A 117 4.13 -0.65 6.42
N HIS A 118 5.12 -1.43 6.75
CA HIS A 118 6.46 -0.95 7.09
C HIS A 118 7.53 -2.03 6.89
N ALA A 119 8.79 -1.61 6.88
CA ALA A 119 9.96 -2.49 6.91
C ALA A 119 10.52 -2.57 8.34
N GLY A 120 11.30 -3.64 8.62
CA GLY A 120 11.95 -3.82 9.90
C GLY A 120 11.00 -4.25 11.03
N ASP A 121 11.41 -4.00 12.26
CA ASP A 121 10.68 -4.34 13.46
C ASP A 121 9.69 -3.24 13.89
N PRO A 122 8.63 -3.62 14.64
CA PRO A 122 8.23 -4.96 15.00
C PRO A 122 7.69 -5.74 13.80
N ASP A 123 7.84 -7.10 13.81
CA ASP A 123 7.42 -7.98 12.71
C ASP A 123 6.06 -8.61 13.00
N GLU A 124 5.02 -7.78 13.01
CA GLU A 124 3.64 -8.20 13.28
C GLU A 124 3.11 -9.13 12.20
N LYS A 125 2.28 -10.07 12.60
CA LYS A 125 1.67 -11.08 11.74
C LYS A 125 0.23 -11.35 12.16
N TRP A 126 -0.62 -11.67 11.18
CA TRP A 126 -1.89 -12.32 11.50
C TRP A 126 -1.65 -13.76 11.91
N ARG A 127 -2.47 -14.24 12.83
CA ARG A 127 -2.44 -15.62 13.32
C ARG A 127 -3.69 -16.37 12.89
N VAL A 128 -3.51 -17.40 12.07
CA VAL A 128 -4.58 -18.33 11.72
C VAL A 128 -4.66 -19.39 12.82
N THR A 129 -5.78 -19.42 13.55
CA THR A 129 -6.00 -20.34 14.67
C THR A 129 -6.92 -21.48 14.31
N GLN A 130 -7.65 -21.39 13.21
CA GLN A 130 -8.49 -22.45 12.69
C GLN A 130 -8.14 -22.73 11.22
N GLU A 131 -7.81 -23.98 10.94
CA GLU A 131 -7.55 -24.43 9.56
C GLU A 131 -8.85 -24.53 8.78
N GLY A 132 -8.80 -24.23 7.48
CA GLY A 132 -9.94 -24.33 6.59
C GLY A 132 -9.77 -23.52 5.31
N ASN A 133 -10.84 -23.45 4.54
CA ASN A 133 -10.88 -22.60 3.37
C ASN A 133 -11.38 -21.21 3.74
N TYR A 134 -10.69 -20.22 3.22
CA TYR A 134 -10.97 -18.81 3.50
C TYR A 134 -11.06 -18.01 2.21
N LYS A 135 -11.86 -16.96 2.25
CA LYS A 135 -11.73 -15.84 1.35
C LYS A 135 -11.21 -14.65 2.14
N LEU A 136 -10.01 -14.19 1.78
CA LEU A 136 -9.38 -12.99 2.33
C LEU A 136 -9.51 -11.87 1.29
N THR A 137 -9.94 -10.70 1.71
CA THR A 137 -10.05 -9.51 0.87
C THR A 137 -9.22 -8.39 1.49
N PHE A 138 -8.15 -8.00 0.81
CA PHE A 138 -7.27 -6.89 1.19
C PHE A 138 -7.58 -5.67 0.34
N ASP A 139 -8.15 -4.66 0.96
CA ASP A 139 -8.41 -3.36 0.34
C ASP A 139 -7.25 -2.41 0.61
N LEU A 140 -6.38 -2.21 -0.39
CA LEU A 140 -5.21 -1.34 -0.28
C LEU A 140 -5.57 0.15 -0.35
N ARG A 141 -6.80 0.48 -0.77
CA ARG A 141 -7.30 1.84 -0.79
C ARG A 141 -7.68 2.30 0.61
N ASN A 142 -8.40 1.43 1.34
CA ASN A 142 -8.92 1.69 2.68
C ASN A 142 -8.03 1.11 3.79
N TRP A 143 -7.00 0.35 3.43
CA TRP A 143 -6.08 -0.31 4.36
C TRP A 143 -6.79 -1.27 5.31
N THR A 144 -7.65 -2.12 4.75
CA THR A 144 -8.46 -3.05 5.53
C THR A 144 -8.43 -4.47 5.00
N LEU A 145 -8.49 -5.43 5.93
CA LEU A 145 -8.68 -6.85 5.70
C LEU A 145 -10.12 -7.24 6.06
N SER A 146 -10.78 -7.98 5.19
CA SER A 146 -12.00 -8.71 5.50
C SER A 146 -11.80 -10.19 5.23
N THR A 147 -12.37 -11.07 6.06
CA THR A 147 -12.27 -12.52 5.93
C THR A 147 -13.63 -13.19 5.94
N ILE A 148 -13.76 -14.27 5.18
CA ILE A 148 -14.91 -15.18 5.20
C ILE A 148 -14.37 -16.59 5.33
N TYR A 149 -14.84 -17.34 6.32
CA TYR A 149 -14.65 -18.79 6.42
C TYR A 149 -15.65 -19.48 5.49
N LEU A 150 -15.17 -20.41 4.62
CA LEU A 150 -15.95 -21.04 3.55
C LEU A 150 -16.39 -22.46 3.91
#